data_a290e3305acb67f185306ffcf09b11c8
#
_entry.id   a290e3305acb67f185306ffcf09b11c8
#
_cell.length_a   1.000
_cell.length_b   1.000
_cell.length_c   1.000
_cell.angle_alpha   90.00
_cell.angle_beta   90.00
_cell.angle_gamma   90.00
#
_symmetry.space_group_name_H-M   'P 1'
#
loop_
_entity.id
_entity.type
_entity.pdbx_description
1 polymer ?
#
loop_
_entity_poly.entity_id
_entity_poly.type
_entity_poly.pdbx_seq_one_letter_code
_entity_poly.pdbx_strand_id
1 'polypeptide(L)'
;EQADTTVKKQNGDTPPQLVLPVPQAVRLHYKELLTADAYPPCYKIVPDLPKFMVHSWLSALQAERLEQRTTAISERLKACNGDWEATYFVSLARNFGFGINGDAFEQWAKAIPFHTADHHRDDLFQVEALFMGQAGLLQADALPRQHREKAVTDDYFQRLQREYKYLAHKFALTPIDGHQWRFLRLRPQNFPYIRIAQLAQLYYNRRAGLAEMTDCTTIKEVAELLKTQVTPY
;
A
#
# COMPACT_ATOMS: atom_id res chain seq x y z
N GLU A 1 -5.15 10.23 -34.79
CA GLU A 1 -4.38 9.55 -35.85
C GLU A 1 -3.66 8.36 -35.23
N GLN A 2 -3.90 7.19 -35.80
CA GLN A 2 -3.18 5.99 -35.43
C GLN A 2 -1.81 6.11 -36.11
N ALA A 3 -0.75 6.22 -35.31
CA ALA A 3 0.58 6.15 -35.87
C ALA A 3 0.88 4.68 -36.23
N ASP A 4 0.72 4.34 -37.50
CA ASP A 4 1.13 3.03 -38.06
C ASP A 4 2.67 2.96 -38.23
N THR A 5 3.39 3.90 -37.69
CA THR A 5 4.83 4.00 -37.81
C THR A 5 5.52 3.56 -36.55
N THR A 6 6.50 2.67 -36.70
CA THR A 6 7.39 2.25 -35.62
C THR A 6 8.17 3.46 -35.09
N VAL A 7 7.99 3.83 -33.83
CA VAL A 7 8.75 4.90 -33.20
C VAL A 7 10.18 4.43 -32.95
N LYS A 8 11.17 5.24 -33.32
CA LYS A 8 12.58 4.98 -33.09
C LYS A 8 13.17 5.99 -32.11
N LYS A 9 14.08 5.55 -31.26
CA LYS A 9 14.88 6.43 -30.41
C LYS A 9 15.89 7.19 -31.23
N GLN A 10 16.49 8.27 -30.68
CA GLN A 10 17.55 9.04 -31.35
C GLN A 10 18.78 8.21 -31.75
N ASN A 11 19.06 7.12 -31.01
CA ASN A 11 20.14 6.18 -31.32
C ASN A 11 19.76 5.10 -32.37
N GLY A 12 18.57 5.16 -32.94
CA GLY A 12 18.07 4.22 -33.94
C GLY A 12 17.38 2.97 -33.40
N ASP A 13 17.45 2.72 -32.08
CA ASP A 13 16.81 1.55 -31.45
C ASP A 13 15.28 1.68 -31.46
N THR A 14 14.60 0.55 -31.61
CA THR A 14 13.14 0.48 -31.50
C THR A 14 12.77 0.11 -30.05
N PRO A 15 12.12 0.99 -29.27
CA PRO A 15 11.61 0.63 -27.95
C PRO A 15 10.47 -0.38 -28.06
N PRO A 16 10.20 -1.19 -27.03
CA PRO A 16 9.00 -2.02 -27.00
C PRO A 16 7.76 -1.16 -27.24
N GLN A 17 6.93 -1.56 -28.17
CA GLN A 17 5.73 -0.83 -28.59
C GLN A 17 4.52 -1.73 -28.49
N LEU A 18 3.42 -1.19 -27.98
CA LEU A 18 2.12 -1.85 -27.95
C LEU A 18 1.12 -1.00 -28.72
N VAL A 19 0.51 -1.59 -29.73
CA VAL A 19 -0.59 -0.95 -30.47
C VAL A 19 -1.89 -1.28 -29.75
N LEU A 20 -2.55 -0.25 -29.21
CA LEU A 20 -3.85 -0.37 -28.57
C LEU A 20 -4.95 0.02 -29.56
N PRO A 21 -5.81 -0.90 -29.98
CA PRO A 21 -6.95 -0.55 -30.82
C PRO A 21 -7.92 0.33 -30.01
N VAL A 22 -8.12 1.56 -30.47
CA VAL A 22 -9.12 2.46 -29.87
C VAL A 22 -10.47 2.21 -30.52
N PRO A 23 -11.52 1.81 -29.74
CA PRO A 23 -12.85 1.61 -30.28
C PRO A 23 -13.37 2.84 -31.01
N GLN A 24 -14.05 2.64 -32.13
CA GLN A 24 -14.57 3.74 -32.96
C GLN A 24 -15.51 4.66 -32.18
N ALA A 25 -16.31 4.12 -31.27
CA ALA A 25 -17.18 4.90 -30.39
C ALA A 25 -16.39 5.93 -29.55
N VAL A 26 -15.22 5.53 -29.00
CA VAL A 26 -14.37 6.45 -28.24
C VAL A 26 -13.81 7.57 -29.12
N ARG A 27 -13.43 7.24 -30.38
CA ARG A 27 -12.94 8.24 -31.35
C ARG A 27 -14.02 9.27 -31.73
N LEU A 28 -15.24 8.80 -31.95
CA LEU A 28 -16.37 9.65 -32.34
C LEU A 28 -16.75 10.62 -31.22
N HIS A 29 -16.73 10.16 -29.95
CA HIS A 29 -17.11 10.97 -28.80
C HIS A 29 -15.93 11.69 -28.13
N TYR A 30 -14.69 11.54 -28.64
CA TYR A 30 -13.51 12.16 -28.04
C TYR A 30 -13.61 13.69 -27.95
N LYS A 31 -14.10 14.34 -29.01
CA LYS A 31 -14.29 15.81 -29.02
C LYS A 31 -15.35 16.26 -28.03
N GLU A 32 -16.43 15.51 -27.90
CA GLU A 32 -17.49 15.76 -26.92
C GLU A 32 -16.97 15.64 -25.50
N LEU A 33 -16.12 14.62 -25.22
CA LEU A 33 -15.47 14.44 -23.91
C LEU A 33 -14.52 15.60 -23.58
N LEU A 34 -13.76 16.11 -24.55
CA LEU A 34 -12.85 17.25 -24.36
C LEU A 34 -13.57 18.57 -24.10
N THR A 35 -14.76 18.75 -24.67
CA THR A 35 -15.57 19.98 -24.56
C THR A 35 -16.66 19.89 -23.51
N ALA A 36 -16.74 18.79 -22.76
CA ALA A 36 -17.73 18.61 -21.70
C ALA A 36 -17.44 19.57 -20.53
N ASP A 37 -18.31 20.56 -20.35
CA ASP A 37 -18.21 21.54 -19.26
C ASP A 37 -18.53 20.96 -17.87
N ALA A 38 -19.04 19.74 -17.82
CA ALA A 38 -19.50 19.11 -16.60
C ALA A 38 -19.01 17.67 -16.48
N TYR A 39 -18.43 17.35 -15.34
CA TYR A 39 -18.03 16.01 -14.98
C TYR A 39 -18.71 15.57 -13.68
N PRO A 40 -19.30 14.37 -13.65
CA PRO A 40 -19.47 13.38 -14.71
C PRO A 40 -20.57 13.78 -15.74
N PRO A 41 -20.49 13.30 -17.00
CA PRO A 41 -21.46 13.69 -18.04
C PRO A 41 -22.93 13.38 -17.70
N CYS A 42 -23.16 12.37 -16.86
CA CYS A 42 -24.50 11.96 -16.41
C CYS A 42 -25.09 12.80 -15.28
N TYR A 43 -24.38 13.80 -14.73
CA TYR A 43 -24.82 14.53 -13.53
C TYR A 43 -26.20 15.20 -13.69
N LYS A 44 -26.55 15.63 -14.91
CA LYS A 44 -27.85 16.24 -15.22
C LYS A 44 -28.99 15.20 -15.31
N ILE A 45 -28.65 13.97 -15.65
CA ILE A 45 -29.64 12.89 -15.89
C ILE A 45 -29.98 12.16 -14.58
N VAL A 46 -29.01 12.00 -13.69
CA VAL A 46 -29.18 11.21 -12.46
C VAL A 46 -30.32 11.74 -11.56
N PRO A 47 -30.53 13.06 -11.37
CA PRO A 47 -31.64 13.55 -10.54
C PRO A 47 -33.04 13.20 -11.06
N ASP A 48 -33.17 13.00 -12.38
CA ASP A 48 -34.44 12.72 -13.04
C ASP A 48 -34.77 11.23 -13.10
N LEU A 49 -33.83 10.37 -12.70
CA LEU A 49 -34.05 8.94 -12.64
C LEU A 49 -35.02 8.54 -11.52
N PRO A 50 -35.88 7.52 -11.74
CA PRO A 50 -36.73 7.00 -10.68
C PRO A 50 -35.90 6.62 -9.43
N LYS A 51 -36.27 7.14 -8.27
CA LYS A 51 -35.54 6.88 -7.00
C LYS A 51 -35.33 5.39 -6.74
N PHE A 52 -36.33 4.56 -7.03
CA PHE A 52 -36.21 3.11 -6.89
C PHE A 52 -35.09 2.53 -7.72
N MET A 53 -34.92 2.99 -8.97
CA MET A 53 -33.84 2.52 -9.85
C MET A 53 -32.48 2.92 -9.31
N VAL A 54 -32.32 4.15 -8.85
CA VAL A 54 -31.06 4.64 -8.24
C VAL A 54 -30.72 3.85 -6.98
N HIS A 55 -31.70 3.63 -6.08
CA HIS A 55 -31.47 2.84 -4.86
C HIS A 55 -31.13 1.38 -5.16
N SER A 56 -31.84 0.76 -6.09
CA SER A 56 -31.55 -0.60 -6.51
C SER A 56 -30.14 -0.75 -7.09
N TRP A 57 -29.75 0.20 -7.94
CA TRP A 57 -28.41 0.23 -8.51
C TRP A 57 -27.33 0.45 -7.45
N LEU A 58 -27.50 1.40 -6.53
CA LEU A 58 -26.56 1.62 -5.42
C LEU A 58 -26.43 0.39 -4.52
N SER A 59 -27.53 -0.28 -4.24
CA SER A 59 -27.54 -1.53 -3.45
C SER A 59 -26.77 -2.64 -4.18
N ALA A 60 -26.95 -2.79 -5.50
CA ALA A 60 -26.21 -3.75 -6.30
C ALA A 60 -24.68 -3.46 -6.28
N LEU A 61 -24.29 -2.18 -6.44
CA LEU A 61 -22.90 -1.77 -6.37
C LEU A 61 -22.28 -2.01 -4.98
N GLN A 62 -23.06 -1.83 -3.90
CA GLN A 62 -22.61 -2.13 -2.54
C GLN A 62 -22.39 -3.63 -2.35
N ALA A 63 -23.30 -4.47 -2.85
CA ALA A 63 -23.16 -5.92 -2.80
C ALA A 63 -21.92 -6.40 -3.58
N GLU A 64 -21.74 -5.89 -4.79
CA GLU A 64 -20.57 -6.20 -5.63
C GLU A 64 -19.26 -5.82 -4.94
N ARG A 65 -19.20 -4.63 -4.35
CA ARG A 65 -18.02 -4.18 -3.59
C ARG A 65 -17.72 -5.05 -2.38
N LEU A 66 -18.77 -5.49 -1.67
CA LEU A 66 -18.62 -6.39 -0.53
C LEU A 66 -18.07 -7.74 -0.99
N GLU A 67 -18.61 -8.29 -2.07
CA GLU A 67 -18.17 -9.56 -2.66
C GLU A 67 -16.69 -9.48 -3.10
N GLN A 68 -16.29 -8.43 -3.82
CA GLN A 68 -14.90 -8.21 -4.22
C GLN A 68 -13.95 -8.16 -3.02
N ARG A 69 -14.33 -7.46 -1.94
CA ARG A 69 -13.53 -7.39 -0.71
C ARG A 69 -13.45 -8.73 0.01
N THR A 70 -14.57 -9.45 0.09
CA THR A 70 -14.62 -10.77 0.71
C THR A 70 -13.75 -11.76 -0.04
N THR A 71 -13.78 -11.74 -1.38
CA THR A 71 -12.91 -12.56 -2.23
C THR A 71 -11.43 -12.24 -1.96
N ALA A 72 -11.05 -10.97 -1.93
CA ALA A 72 -9.67 -10.57 -1.66
C ALA A 72 -9.18 -10.98 -0.26
N ILE A 73 -10.05 -10.93 0.76
CA ILE A 73 -9.73 -11.40 2.12
C ILE A 73 -9.58 -12.94 2.12
N SER A 74 -10.48 -13.66 1.43
CA SER A 74 -10.43 -15.11 1.32
C SER A 74 -9.16 -15.59 0.62
N GLU A 75 -8.71 -14.89 -0.41
CA GLU A 75 -7.43 -15.18 -1.08
C GLU A 75 -6.24 -14.96 -0.15
N ARG A 76 -6.23 -13.88 0.64
CA ARG A 76 -5.19 -13.65 1.65
C ARG A 76 -5.20 -14.71 2.74
N LEU A 77 -6.39 -15.11 3.20
CA LEU A 77 -6.53 -16.17 4.20
C LEU A 77 -5.94 -17.50 3.70
N LYS A 78 -6.19 -17.85 2.45
CA LYS A 78 -5.56 -19.01 1.81
C LYS A 78 -4.03 -18.86 1.74
N ALA A 79 -3.54 -17.68 1.35
CA ALA A 79 -2.11 -17.38 1.29
C ALA A 79 -1.42 -17.39 2.67
N CYS A 80 -2.17 -17.10 3.74
CA CYS A 80 -1.72 -17.17 5.13
C CYS A 80 -2.04 -18.52 5.80
N ASN A 81 -2.31 -19.58 5.03
CA ASN A 81 -2.59 -20.95 5.54
C ASN A 81 -3.75 -21.01 6.55
N GLY A 82 -4.75 -20.15 6.42
CA GLY A 82 -5.91 -20.08 7.31
C GLY A 82 -5.70 -19.27 8.60
N ASP A 83 -4.55 -18.61 8.74
CA ASP A 83 -4.26 -17.74 9.88
C ASP A 83 -4.96 -16.39 9.74
N TRP A 84 -5.96 -16.13 10.57
CA TRP A 84 -6.74 -14.89 10.56
C TRP A 84 -5.96 -13.70 11.11
N GLU A 85 -5.07 -13.87 12.07
CA GLU A 85 -4.24 -12.80 12.61
C GLU A 85 -3.24 -12.31 11.54
N ALA A 86 -2.55 -13.24 10.89
CA ALA A 86 -1.68 -12.90 9.76
C ALA A 86 -2.45 -12.25 8.62
N THR A 87 -3.65 -12.77 8.28
CA THR A 87 -4.51 -12.21 7.23
C THR A 87 -4.95 -10.79 7.55
N TYR A 88 -5.32 -10.54 8.79
CA TYR A 88 -5.69 -9.21 9.27
C TYR A 88 -4.50 -8.25 9.17
N PHE A 89 -3.32 -8.63 9.69
CA PHE A 89 -2.13 -7.80 9.62
C PHE A 89 -1.74 -7.45 8.18
N VAL A 90 -1.76 -8.43 7.27
CA VAL A 90 -1.49 -8.21 5.84
C VAL A 90 -2.50 -7.24 5.23
N SER A 91 -3.78 -7.36 5.59
CA SER A 91 -4.83 -6.47 5.11
C SER A 91 -4.70 -5.05 5.69
N LEU A 92 -4.34 -4.93 6.97
CA LEU A 92 -4.05 -3.66 7.63
C LEU A 92 -2.87 -2.96 6.94
N ALA A 93 -1.76 -3.67 6.78
CA ALA A 93 -0.55 -3.16 6.14
C ALA A 93 -0.84 -2.67 4.71
N ARG A 94 -1.56 -3.45 3.90
CA ARG A 94 -1.98 -3.04 2.55
C ARG A 94 -2.70 -1.69 2.56
N ASN A 95 -3.60 -1.47 3.52
CA ASN A 95 -4.34 -0.22 3.64
C ASN A 95 -3.45 0.95 4.09
N PHE A 96 -2.38 0.70 4.85
CA PHE A 96 -1.37 1.73 5.17
C PHE A 96 -0.60 2.21 3.94
N GLY A 97 -0.61 1.48 2.84
CA GLY A 97 -0.02 1.88 1.56
C GLY A 97 -0.83 2.92 0.78
N PHE A 98 -2.04 3.27 1.20
CA PHE A 98 -2.92 4.29 0.57
C PHE A 98 -3.02 4.18 -0.96
N GLY A 99 -3.17 2.98 -1.47
CA GLY A 99 -3.31 2.68 -2.89
C GLY A 99 -1.98 2.63 -3.65
N ILE A 100 -1.13 3.66 -3.55
CA ILE A 100 0.13 3.73 -4.33
C ILE A 100 1.14 2.66 -3.91
N ASN A 101 1.28 2.41 -2.61
CA ASN A 101 2.18 1.42 -2.03
C ASN A 101 1.44 0.19 -1.50
N GLY A 102 0.14 0.03 -1.77
CA GLY A 102 -0.65 -1.06 -1.20
C GLY A 102 -0.07 -2.44 -1.50
N ASP A 103 0.36 -2.69 -2.73
CA ASP A 103 0.93 -3.98 -3.14
C ASP A 103 2.30 -4.23 -2.50
N ALA A 104 3.15 -3.19 -2.40
CA ALA A 104 4.44 -3.27 -1.71
C ALA A 104 4.27 -3.56 -0.20
N PHE A 105 3.30 -2.90 0.45
CA PHE A 105 2.96 -3.18 1.85
C PHE A 105 2.41 -4.59 2.04
N GLU A 106 1.60 -5.09 1.13
CA GLU A 106 1.09 -6.47 1.19
C GLU A 106 2.22 -7.49 1.05
N GLN A 107 3.14 -7.29 0.10
CA GLN A 107 4.31 -8.16 -0.07
C GLN A 107 5.22 -8.12 1.16
N TRP A 108 5.50 -6.93 1.68
CA TRP A 108 6.27 -6.74 2.90
C TRP A 108 5.64 -7.45 4.09
N ALA A 109 4.34 -7.27 4.32
CA ALA A 109 3.66 -7.90 5.45
C ALA A 109 3.67 -9.44 5.37
N LYS A 110 3.54 -10.01 4.16
CA LYS A 110 3.68 -11.45 3.93
C LYS A 110 5.10 -11.96 4.17
N ALA A 111 6.12 -11.09 4.03
CA ALA A 111 7.51 -11.43 4.28
C ALA A 111 7.92 -11.27 5.75
N ILE A 112 7.05 -10.71 6.61
CA ILE A 112 7.33 -10.59 8.05
C ILE A 112 7.28 -11.97 8.70
N PRO A 113 8.36 -12.41 9.35
CA PRO A 113 8.38 -13.64 10.09
C PRO A 113 7.73 -13.43 11.48
N PHE A 114 6.40 -13.57 11.57
CA PHE A 114 5.65 -13.28 12.81
C PHE A 114 6.18 -14.01 14.04
N HIS A 115 6.57 -15.27 13.89
CA HIS A 115 7.22 -16.01 14.98
C HIS A 115 8.46 -15.29 15.52
N THR A 116 9.30 -14.75 14.61
CA THR A 116 10.49 -13.96 15.02
C THR A 116 10.08 -12.62 15.61
N ALA A 117 9.10 -11.94 15.00
CA ALA A 117 8.62 -10.65 15.48
C ALA A 117 8.01 -10.74 16.89
N ASP A 118 7.29 -11.80 17.20
CA ASP A 118 6.70 -12.02 18.51
C ASP A 118 7.75 -12.25 19.61
N HIS A 119 8.87 -12.89 19.28
CA HIS A 119 9.99 -13.06 20.22
C HIS A 119 10.71 -11.75 20.59
N HIS A 120 10.58 -10.72 19.76
CA HIS A 120 11.22 -9.41 19.93
C HIS A 120 10.21 -8.29 20.16
N ARG A 121 8.94 -8.64 20.42
CA ARG A 121 7.84 -7.68 20.53
C ARG A 121 7.89 -6.80 21.77
N ASP A 122 8.69 -7.14 22.77
CA ASP A 122 8.89 -6.38 24.00
C ASP A 122 9.88 -5.21 23.85
N ASP A 123 10.59 -5.13 22.72
CA ASP A 123 11.51 -4.05 22.39
C ASP A 123 11.10 -3.37 21.06
N LEU A 124 10.57 -2.13 21.16
CA LEU A 124 10.16 -1.36 19.99
C LEU A 124 11.31 -1.16 18.98
N PHE A 125 12.54 -0.96 19.46
CA PHE A 125 13.69 -0.78 18.59
C PHE A 125 13.96 -2.04 17.74
N GLN A 126 13.84 -3.22 18.32
CA GLN A 126 14.01 -4.48 17.58
C GLN A 126 12.87 -4.71 16.59
N VAL A 127 11.64 -4.37 16.96
CA VAL A 127 10.50 -4.42 16.02
C VAL A 127 10.71 -3.46 14.86
N GLU A 128 11.15 -2.23 15.11
CA GLU A 128 11.45 -1.25 14.05
C GLU A 128 12.59 -1.72 13.16
N ALA A 129 13.67 -2.26 13.74
CA ALA A 129 14.79 -2.83 12.97
C ALA A 129 14.33 -3.97 12.05
N LEU A 130 13.52 -4.88 12.59
CA LEU A 130 12.96 -6.00 11.83
C LEU A 130 12.05 -5.51 10.70
N PHE A 131 11.11 -4.61 11.00
CA PHE A 131 10.12 -4.14 10.04
C PHE A 131 10.75 -3.29 8.93
N MET A 132 11.62 -2.33 9.28
CA MET A 132 12.35 -1.51 8.32
C MET A 132 13.34 -2.34 7.48
N GLY A 133 13.99 -3.29 8.13
CA GLY A 133 14.94 -4.18 7.47
C GLY A 133 14.26 -5.10 6.47
N GLN A 134 13.17 -5.77 6.85
CA GLN A 134 12.38 -6.61 5.94
C GLN A 134 11.77 -5.81 4.77
N ALA A 135 11.52 -4.51 4.97
CA ALA A 135 11.08 -3.62 3.91
C ALA A 135 12.21 -3.22 2.93
N GLY A 136 13.47 -3.59 3.20
CA GLY A 136 14.62 -3.14 2.42
C GLY A 136 14.93 -1.65 2.55
N LEU A 137 14.30 -0.96 3.52
CA LEU A 137 14.43 0.50 3.70
C LEU A 137 15.62 0.91 4.56
N LEU A 138 16.37 -0.04 5.11
CA LEU A 138 17.64 0.21 5.79
C LEU A 138 18.82 0.25 4.82
N GLN A 139 18.57 0.19 3.51
CA GLN A 139 19.56 0.44 2.46
C GLN A 139 19.40 1.88 2.00
N ALA A 140 20.48 2.67 2.06
CA ALA A 140 20.41 4.11 1.76
C ALA A 140 19.97 4.41 0.32
N ASP A 141 20.29 3.54 -0.63
CA ASP A 141 19.93 3.66 -2.05
C ASP A 141 18.41 3.45 -2.30
N ALA A 142 17.73 2.74 -1.42
CA ALA A 142 16.27 2.60 -1.47
C ALA A 142 15.52 3.87 -1.03
N LEU A 143 16.21 4.79 -0.35
CA LEU A 143 15.62 6.06 0.10
C LEU A 143 15.66 7.13 -1.00
N PRO A 144 14.74 8.13 -0.95
CA PRO A 144 14.82 9.31 -1.81
C PRO A 144 16.18 10.01 -1.68
N ARG A 145 16.73 10.50 -2.80
CA ARG A 145 18.08 11.12 -2.84
C ARG A 145 18.31 12.15 -1.73
N GLN A 146 17.32 13.00 -1.49
CA GLN A 146 17.38 14.06 -0.47
C GLN A 146 17.50 13.56 0.98
N HIS A 147 17.19 12.28 1.23
CA HIS A 147 17.24 11.68 2.56
C HIS A 147 18.45 10.78 2.78
N ARG A 148 19.16 10.39 1.69
CA ARG A 148 20.27 9.41 1.74
C ARG A 148 21.44 9.86 2.58
N GLU A 149 21.90 11.09 2.36
CA GLU A 149 23.08 11.63 3.09
C GLU A 149 22.77 11.74 4.58
N LYS A 150 21.57 12.26 4.93
CA LYS A 150 21.13 12.36 6.30
C LYS A 150 21.01 10.98 6.95
N ALA A 151 20.41 10.01 6.28
CA ALA A 151 20.24 8.66 6.81
C ALA A 151 21.57 7.98 7.10
N VAL A 152 22.56 8.08 6.19
CA VAL A 152 23.88 7.45 6.36
C VAL A 152 24.63 8.03 7.58
N THR A 153 24.42 9.30 7.90
CA THR A 153 25.08 9.98 9.04
C THR A 153 24.29 9.87 10.34
N ASP A 154 23.04 9.41 10.28
CA ASP A 154 22.15 9.29 11.44
C ASP A 154 22.50 8.05 12.28
N ASP A 155 22.80 8.26 13.57
CA ASP A 155 23.15 7.17 14.50
C ASP A 155 22.01 6.16 14.67
N TYR A 156 20.77 6.65 14.72
CA TYR A 156 19.61 5.77 14.87
C TYR A 156 19.46 4.84 13.68
N PHE A 157 19.59 5.36 12.46
CA PHE A 157 19.55 4.57 11.24
C PHE A 157 20.65 3.50 11.21
N GLN A 158 21.89 3.89 11.58
CA GLN A 158 23.02 2.94 11.64
C GLN A 158 22.81 1.85 12.70
N ARG A 159 22.19 2.19 13.84
CA ARG A 159 21.85 1.22 14.88
C ARG A 159 20.78 0.23 14.38
N LEU A 160 19.72 0.72 13.70
CA LEU A 160 18.72 -0.15 13.08
C LEU A 160 19.35 -1.10 12.05
N GLN A 161 20.30 -0.62 11.22
CA GLN A 161 21.00 -1.46 10.27
C GLN A 161 21.79 -2.59 10.95
N ARG A 162 22.49 -2.27 12.03
CA ARG A 162 23.28 -3.27 12.80
C ARG A 162 22.36 -4.31 13.45
N GLU A 163 21.29 -3.85 14.07
CA GLU A 163 20.31 -4.73 14.70
C GLU A 163 19.63 -5.65 13.70
N TYR A 164 19.16 -5.08 12.58
CA TYR A 164 18.56 -5.90 11.52
C TYR A 164 19.55 -6.90 10.93
N LYS A 165 20.80 -6.53 10.72
CA LYS A 165 21.83 -7.46 10.22
C LYS A 165 22.01 -8.65 11.17
N TYR A 166 21.99 -8.40 12.48
CA TYR A 166 22.03 -9.46 13.48
C TYR A 166 20.80 -10.36 13.40
N LEU A 167 19.60 -9.78 13.39
CA LEU A 167 18.34 -10.51 13.30
C LEU A 167 18.22 -11.30 12.00
N ALA A 168 18.60 -10.70 10.88
CA ALA A 168 18.59 -11.35 9.57
C ALA A 168 19.52 -12.56 9.51
N HIS A 169 20.71 -12.45 10.08
CA HIS A 169 21.64 -13.57 10.17
C HIS A 169 21.10 -14.67 11.10
N LYS A 170 20.61 -14.29 12.30
CA LYS A 170 20.09 -15.24 13.30
C LYS A 170 18.91 -16.06 12.80
N PHE A 171 18.02 -15.45 12.03
CA PHE A 171 16.75 -16.04 11.59
C PHE A 171 16.70 -16.34 10.08
N ALA A 172 17.82 -16.21 9.37
CA ALA A 172 17.91 -16.41 7.92
C ALA A 172 16.89 -15.59 7.12
N LEU A 173 16.71 -14.30 7.47
CA LEU A 173 15.73 -13.43 6.87
C LEU A 173 16.23 -12.85 5.54
N THR A 174 15.30 -12.71 4.60
CA THR A 174 15.53 -12.05 3.31
C THR A 174 14.56 -10.87 3.15
N PRO A 175 15.05 -9.63 3.02
CA PRO A 175 14.19 -8.47 2.83
C PRO A 175 13.53 -8.48 1.43
N ILE A 176 12.43 -7.76 1.30
CA ILE A 176 11.92 -7.41 -0.02
C ILE A 176 12.82 -6.37 -0.69
N ASP A 177 12.70 -6.21 -2.00
CA ASP A 177 13.42 -5.17 -2.72
C ASP A 177 12.91 -3.77 -2.30
N GLY A 178 13.80 -2.96 -1.70
CA GLY A 178 13.50 -1.60 -1.25
C GLY A 178 13.15 -0.63 -2.38
N HIS A 179 13.50 -0.94 -3.64
CA HIS A 179 13.15 -0.11 -4.80
C HIS A 179 11.68 -0.21 -5.22
N GLN A 180 10.90 -1.13 -4.65
CA GLN A 180 9.46 -1.22 -4.87
C GLN A 180 8.68 -0.04 -4.26
N TRP A 181 9.26 0.64 -3.26
CA TRP A 181 8.60 1.74 -2.57
C TRP A 181 8.55 2.99 -3.43
N ARG A 182 7.34 3.55 -3.54
CA ARG A 182 7.10 4.79 -4.28
C ARG A 182 6.99 5.96 -3.31
N PHE A 183 7.82 6.98 -3.51
CA PHE A 183 7.85 8.21 -2.71
C PHE A 183 7.27 9.40 -3.46
N LEU A 184 7.28 9.35 -4.79
CA LEU A 184 6.83 10.45 -5.64
C LEU A 184 5.32 10.69 -5.46
N ARG A 185 4.93 11.96 -5.36
CA ARG A 185 3.55 12.42 -5.17
C ARG A 185 2.93 12.03 -3.83
N LEU A 186 3.75 11.65 -2.84
CA LEU A 186 3.31 11.44 -1.48
C LEU A 186 3.66 12.63 -0.60
N ARG A 187 2.80 12.94 0.37
CA ARG A 187 3.15 13.83 1.48
C ARG A 187 4.14 13.11 2.39
N PRO A 188 5.11 13.81 3.04
CA PRO A 188 6.12 13.18 3.90
C PRO A 188 5.53 12.24 4.96
N GLN A 189 4.42 12.61 5.57
CA GLN A 189 3.70 11.79 6.56
C GLN A 189 3.21 10.43 6.01
N ASN A 190 3.15 10.27 4.70
CA ASN A 190 2.73 9.05 4.01
C ASN A 190 3.91 8.27 3.41
N PHE A 191 5.14 8.68 3.67
CA PHE A 191 6.30 7.95 3.19
C PHE A 191 6.35 6.54 3.80
N PRO A 192 6.76 5.53 3.02
CA PRO A 192 6.77 4.14 3.45
C PRO A 192 7.43 3.91 4.80
N TYR A 193 8.61 4.51 5.05
CA TYR A 193 9.31 4.34 6.32
C TYR A 193 8.54 4.93 7.52
N ILE A 194 7.80 6.05 7.35
CA ILE A 194 6.93 6.58 8.41
C ILE A 194 5.79 5.61 8.69
N ARG A 195 5.17 5.06 7.63
CA ARG A 195 4.06 4.12 7.77
C ARG A 195 4.50 2.79 8.37
N ILE A 196 5.71 2.32 8.06
CA ILE A 196 6.29 1.12 8.68
C ILE A 196 6.60 1.37 10.15
N ALA A 197 7.15 2.53 10.52
CA ALA A 197 7.36 2.88 11.92
C ALA A 197 6.03 2.95 12.70
N GLN A 198 4.96 3.48 12.09
CA GLN A 198 3.63 3.46 12.69
C GLN A 198 3.12 2.03 12.91
N LEU A 199 3.27 1.15 11.93
CA LEU A 199 2.90 -0.26 12.05
C LEU A 199 3.75 -0.98 13.12
N ALA A 200 5.05 -0.69 13.21
CA ALA A 200 5.93 -1.20 14.26
C ALA A 200 5.43 -0.78 15.66
N GLN A 201 5.06 0.48 15.83
CA GLN A 201 4.52 0.99 17.09
C GLN A 201 3.16 0.33 17.44
N LEU A 202 2.26 0.17 16.46
CA LEU A 202 0.98 -0.52 16.65
C LEU A 202 1.20 -1.98 17.06
N TYR A 203 2.14 -2.66 16.38
CA TYR A 203 2.51 -4.03 16.68
C TYR A 203 3.09 -4.17 18.09
N TYR A 204 4.07 -3.35 18.45
CA TYR A 204 4.65 -3.30 19.79
C TYR A 204 3.60 -3.09 20.88
N ASN A 205 2.68 -2.14 20.68
CA ASN A 205 1.62 -1.81 21.64
C ASN A 205 0.44 -2.80 21.64
N ARG A 206 0.50 -3.90 20.91
CA ARG A 206 -0.57 -4.87 20.73
C ARG A 206 -1.88 -4.26 20.21
N ARG A 207 -1.76 -3.31 19.26
CA ARG A 207 -2.90 -2.61 18.64
C ARG A 207 -3.09 -2.98 17.17
N ALA A 208 -2.29 -3.91 16.66
CA ALA A 208 -2.35 -4.37 15.27
C ALA A 208 -2.95 -5.77 15.15
N GLY A 209 -3.66 -6.27 16.17
CA GLY A 209 -4.29 -7.57 16.20
C GLY A 209 -5.75 -7.56 15.76
N LEU A 210 -6.25 -8.70 15.31
CA LEU A 210 -7.64 -8.87 14.90
C LEU A 210 -8.58 -8.79 16.11
N ALA A 211 -8.21 -9.35 17.23
CA ALA A 211 -9.03 -9.35 18.45
C ALA A 211 -9.35 -7.92 18.90
N GLU A 212 -8.34 -7.06 19.03
CA GLU A 212 -8.50 -5.66 19.43
C GLU A 212 -9.36 -4.87 18.44
N MET A 213 -9.26 -5.18 17.15
CA MET A 213 -10.09 -4.54 16.13
C MET A 213 -11.55 -4.99 16.21
N THR A 214 -11.81 -6.26 16.46
CA THR A 214 -13.17 -6.79 16.56
C THR A 214 -13.90 -6.34 17.83
N ASP A 215 -13.17 -5.98 18.88
CA ASP A 215 -13.72 -5.42 20.11
C ASP A 215 -14.21 -3.94 19.93
N CYS A 216 -13.74 -3.25 18.88
CA CYS A 216 -14.19 -1.91 18.57
C CYS A 216 -15.62 -1.91 18.04
N THR A 217 -16.52 -1.14 18.66
CA THR A 217 -17.92 -1.01 18.24
C THR A 217 -18.19 0.27 17.47
N THR A 218 -17.30 1.25 17.55
CA THR A 218 -17.45 2.57 16.93
C THR A 218 -16.22 2.96 16.10
N ILE A 219 -16.43 3.81 15.08
CA ILE A 219 -15.33 4.38 14.28
C ILE A 219 -14.34 5.18 15.16
N LYS A 220 -14.81 5.80 16.23
CA LYS A 220 -13.93 6.54 17.16
C LYS A 220 -12.98 5.61 17.89
N GLU A 221 -13.45 4.45 18.35
CA GLU A 221 -12.62 3.43 18.98
C GLU A 221 -11.58 2.89 18.02
N VAL A 222 -11.96 2.62 16.76
CA VAL A 222 -11.01 2.22 15.71
C VAL A 222 -9.95 3.31 15.48
N ALA A 223 -10.34 4.58 15.44
CA ALA A 223 -9.40 5.69 15.26
C ALA A 223 -8.42 5.82 16.43
N GLU A 224 -8.88 5.63 17.67
CA GLU A 224 -7.99 5.65 18.85
C GLU A 224 -7.09 4.41 18.91
N LEU A 225 -7.60 3.22 18.50
CA LEU A 225 -6.80 2.01 18.40
C LEU A 225 -5.62 2.19 17.43
N LEU A 226 -5.87 2.78 16.26
CA LEU A 226 -4.86 2.98 15.21
C LEU A 226 -4.01 4.25 15.38
N LYS A 227 -4.18 4.98 16.46
CA LYS A 227 -3.42 6.20 16.74
C LYS A 227 -1.98 5.87 17.13
N THR A 228 -1.03 6.54 16.50
CA THR A 228 0.40 6.41 16.76
C THR A 228 1.03 7.74 17.11
N GLN A 229 2.20 7.70 17.77
CA GLN A 229 2.98 8.89 18.12
C GLN A 229 4.08 9.20 17.10
N VAL A 230 4.20 8.39 16.05
CA VAL A 230 5.19 8.60 14.99
C VAL A 230 4.78 9.81 14.15
N THR A 231 5.61 10.83 14.17
CA THR A 231 5.45 12.05 13.37
C THR A 231 6.56 12.15 12.34
N PRO A 232 6.28 12.65 11.12
CA PRO A 232 7.34 12.96 10.16
C PRO A 232 8.16 14.16 10.65
N TYR A 233 9.46 14.12 10.40
CA TYR A 233 10.38 15.23 10.66
C TYR A 233 10.30 16.25 9.52
#